data_98eaaa537f01173b5ffa18d395a97013
#
_entry.id   98eaaa537f01173b5ffa18d395a97013
#
_cell.length_a   1.000
_cell.length_b   1.000
_cell.length_c   1.000
_cell.angle_alpha   90.00
_cell.angle_beta   90.00
_cell.angle_gamma   90.00
#
_symmetry.space_group_name_H-M   'P 1'
#
loop_
_entity.id
_entity.type
_entity.pdbx_description
1 polymer ?
#
loop_
_entity_poly.entity_id
_entity_poly.type
_entity_poly.pdbx_seq_one_letter_code
_entity_poly.pdbx_strand_id
1 'polypeptide(L)'
;MISGPQKHPSAKTAISIDYCFNLTKVIIMLSKNQLGFLYMFISVCAFSLMDLIVKWSDSYPLGQVLFFRGFFGMVIYFFFIPRDRLKNFYYTKRPGLHFLRCISGLIALIAIFIALRNLPLATVVSISFAAPIFTTIFSIFLLSEKVGLYRWLAVLIGFIGILIITEPGLTNLNIYFIFPIIFCLGLSYVAIAIRQLSTTEPVWLISLNFSAIITLASFFTIPYGWIMPDLKDFILLSLIGVFGGVANLWX
;
A
#
# COMPACT_ATOMS: atom_id res chain seq x y z
N MET A 1 -9.92 -61.16 -2.24
CA MET A 1 -9.82 -60.01 -1.32
C MET A 1 -8.33 -59.59 -1.31
N ILE A 2 -7.98 -58.55 -2.04
CA ILE A 2 -6.62 -58.02 -2.10
C ILE A 2 -6.66 -56.60 -1.50
N SER A 3 -6.16 -56.48 -0.25
CA SER A 3 -6.02 -55.20 0.42
C SER A 3 -4.73 -54.55 -0.10
N GLY A 4 -4.89 -53.49 -0.90
CA GLY A 4 -3.75 -52.66 -1.33
C GLY A 4 -3.14 -51.87 -0.17
N PRO A 5 -1.84 -51.54 -0.22
CA PRO A 5 -1.20 -50.80 0.88
C PRO A 5 -1.73 -49.37 0.95
N GLN A 6 -2.25 -49.00 2.11
CA GLN A 6 -2.56 -47.61 2.44
C GLN A 6 -1.26 -46.78 2.47
N LYS A 7 -1.09 -45.85 1.56
CA LYS A 7 0.03 -44.88 1.58
C LYS A 7 -0.18 -43.91 2.74
N HIS A 8 0.59 -44.06 3.80
CA HIS A 8 0.68 -43.02 4.85
C HIS A 8 1.29 -41.75 4.26
N PRO A 9 0.70 -40.60 4.50
CA PRO A 9 1.31 -39.33 4.05
C PRO A 9 2.69 -39.15 4.73
N SER A 10 3.63 -38.57 3.98
CA SER A 10 4.99 -38.37 4.49
C SER A 10 4.98 -37.42 5.69
N ALA A 11 5.90 -37.64 6.63
CA ALA A 11 5.98 -36.80 7.85
C ALA A 11 6.07 -35.29 7.54
N LYS A 12 6.72 -34.93 6.43
CA LYS A 12 6.81 -33.52 6.00
C LYS A 12 5.46 -32.95 5.61
N THR A 13 4.59 -33.73 4.98
CA THR A 13 3.23 -33.28 4.58
C THR A 13 2.34 -33.16 5.81
N ALA A 14 2.47 -34.06 6.78
CA ALA A 14 1.72 -33.99 8.05
C ALA A 14 2.08 -32.75 8.86
N ILE A 15 3.38 -32.44 8.95
CA ILE A 15 3.87 -31.24 9.66
C ILE A 15 3.33 -29.96 9.01
N SER A 16 3.35 -29.88 7.67
CA SER A 16 2.83 -28.71 6.93
C SER A 16 1.32 -28.51 7.16
N ILE A 17 0.57 -29.60 7.20
CA ILE A 17 -0.88 -29.54 7.44
C ILE A 17 -1.18 -29.11 8.89
N ASP A 18 -0.42 -29.58 9.87
CA ASP A 18 -0.57 -29.20 11.27
C ASP A 18 -0.27 -27.72 11.52
N TYR A 19 0.77 -27.16 10.87
CA TYR A 19 1.06 -25.72 10.95
C TYR A 19 -0.07 -24.89 10.34
N CYS A 20 -0.58 -25.30 9.17
CA CYS A 20 -1.68 -24.60 8.51
C CYS A 20 -2.95 -24.65 9.36
N PHE A 21 -3.22 -25.81 9.98
CA PHE A 21 -4.38 -26.01 10.85
C PHE A 21 -4.29 -25.19 12.15
N ASN A 22 -3.09 -25.09 12.73
CA ASN A 22 -2.86 -24.28 13.93
C ASN A 22 -2.97 -22.78 13.65
N LEU A 23 -2.44 -22.31 12.52
CA LEU A 23 -2.59 -20.90 12.09
C LEU A 23 -4.08 -20.56 11.89
N THR A 24 -4.84 -21.42 11.23
CA THR A 24 -6.27 -21.23 11.02
C THR A 24 -7.03 -21.20 12.35
N LYS A 25 -6.67 -22.06 13.31
CA LYS A 25 -7.27 -22.08 14.67
C LYS A 25 -6.96 -20.78 15.42
N VAL A 26 -5.73 -20.29 15.36
CA VAL A 26 -5.34 -19.01 16.00
C VAL A 26 -6.13 -17.85 15.40
N ILE A 27 -6.28 -17.81 14.08
CA ILE A 27 -7.04 -16.76 13.39
C ILE A 27 -8.53 -16.80 13.79
N ILE A 28 -9.09 -18.01 13.93
CA ILE A 28 -10.50 -18.19 14.34
C ILE A 28 -10.73 -17.76 15.81
N MET A 29 -9.70 -17.87 16.66
CA MET A 29 -9.78 -17.47 18.08
C MET A 29 -9.61 -15.95 18.27
N LEU A 30 -9.11 -15.20 17.28
CA LEU A 30 -8.93 -13.76 17.41
C LEU A 30 -10.28 -13.03 17.33
N SER A 31 -10.48 -12.07 18.22
CA SER A 31 -11.60 -11.15 18.11
C SER A 31 -11.49 -10.31 16.83
N LYS A 32 -12.61 -9.78 16.35
CA LYS A 32 -12.62 -8.94 15.12
C LYS A 32 -11.63 -7.77 15.19
N ASN A 33 -11.46 -7.19 16.38
CA ASN A 33 -10.52 -6.08 16.59
C ASN A 33 -9.06 -6.54 16.50
N GLN A 34 -8.75 -7.71 17.08
CA GLN A 34 -7.40 -8.28 17.01
C GLN A 34 -7.02 -8.67 15.58
N LEU A 35 -7.98 -9.20 14.83
CA LEU A 35 -7.78 -9.55 13.42
C LEU A 35 -7.51 -8.29 12.56
N GLY A 36 -8.26 -7.22 12.79
CA GLY A 36 -8.04 -5.93 12.13
C GLY A 36 -6.65 -5.36 12.43
N PHE A 37 -6.23 -5.45 13.70
CA PHE A 37 -4.88 -5.02 14.10
C PHE A 37 -3.79 -5.83 13.38
N LEU A 38 -3.98 -7.15 13.29
CA LEU A 38 -3.03 -8.04 12.61
C LEU A 38 -2.91 -7.69 11.11
N TYR A 39 -4.04 -7.48 10.44
CA TYR A 39 -4.03 -7.09 9.01
C TYR A 39 -3.34 -5.74 8.81
N MET A 40 -3.61 -4.77 9.67
CA MET A 40 -2.96 -3.46 9.61
C MET A 40 -1.44 -3.57 9.83
N PHE A 41 -1.02 -4.40 10.79
CA PHE A 41 0.40 -4.65 11.06
C PHE A 41 1.10 -5.24 9.83
N ILE A 42 0.50 -6.27 9.22
CA ILE A 42 1.03 -6.91 7.99
C ILE A 42 1.11 -5.88 6.85
N SER A 43 0.09 -5.06 6.70
CA SER A 43 0.04 -4.00 5.68
C SER A 43 1.19 -3.00 5.86
N VAL A 44 1.43 -2.53 7.07
CA VAL A 44 2.52 -1.57 7.38
C VAL A 44 3.88 -2.20 7.10
N CYS A 45 4.10 -3.45 7.52
CA CYS A 45 5.35 -4.18 7.23
C CYS A 45 5.55 -4.33 5.71
N ALA A 46 4.50 -4.65 4.97
CA ALA A 46 4.58 -4.79 3.52
C ALA A 46 4.91 -3.45 2.84
N PHE A 47 4.31 -2.34 3.28
CA PHE A 47 4.66 -1.01 2.76
C PHE A 47 6.12 -0.66 3.07
N SER A 48 6.60 -0.93 4.28
CA SER A 48 7.99 -0.65 4.67
C SER A 48 9.00 -1.43 3.81
N LEU A 49 8.70 -2.71 3.54
CA LEU A 49 9.53 -3.53 2.65
C LEU A 49 9.48 -3.01 1.21
N MET A 50 8.32 -2.62 0.74
CA MET A 50 8.16 -1.99 -0.58
C MET A 50 9.02 -0.73 -0.70
N ASP A 51 8.94 0.18 0.29
CA ASP A 51 9.67 1.44 0.28
C ASP A 51 11.19 1.22 0.28
N LEU A 52 11.66 0.21 1.03
CA LEU A 52 13.07 -0.18 1.05
C LEU A 52 13.54 -0.65 -0.34
N ILE A 53 12.75 -1.50 -1.01
CA ILE A 53 13.09 -2.00 -2.35
C ILE A 53 13.06 -0.85 -3.38
N VAL A 54 12.09 0.05 -3.27
CA VAL A 54 12.02 1.26 -4.13
C VAL A 54 13.30 2.09 -3.97
N LYS A 55 13.80 2.25 -2.75
CA LYS A 55 15.04 2.98 -2.46
C LYS A 55 16.24 2.31 -3.15
N TRP A 56 16.27 0.98 -3.19
CA TRP A 56 17.34 0.21 -3.85
C TRP A 56 17.20 0.15 -5.38
N SER A 57 16.05 0.53 -5.93
CA SER A 57 15.75 0.45 -7.37
C SER A 57 15.93 1.80 -8.07
N ASP A 58 16.83 2.66 -7.57
CA ASP A 58 17.05 4.02 -8.10
C ASP A 58 17.66 4.03 -9.52
N SER A 59 18.34 2.95 -9.92
CA SER A 59 18.90 2.79 -11.28
C SER A 59 17.82 2.65 -12.37
N TYR A 60 16.58 2.28 -12.01
CA TYR A 60 15.49 2.06 -12.97
C TYR A 60 14.62 3.31 -13.11
N PRO A 61 14.12 3.63 -14.32
CA PRO A 61 13.19 4.75 -14.49
C PRO A 61 11.96 4.63 -13.59
N LEU A 62 11.50 5.75 -13.04
CA LEU A 62 10.38 5.78 -12.09
C LEU A 62 9.12 5.12 -12.68
N GLY A 63 8.83 5.40 -13.97
CA GLY A 63 7.67 4.81 -14.65
C GLY A 63 7.73 3.28 -14.70
N GLN A 64 8.94 2.72 -14.88
CA GLN A 64 9.13 1.27 -14.88
C GLN A 64 8.85 0.67 -13.50
N VAL A 65 9.34 1.29 -12.43
CA VAL A 65 9.09 0.86 -11.05
C VAL A 65 7.58 0.92 -10.74
N LEU A 66 6.91 1.99 -11.16
CA LEU A 66 5.46 2.15 -11.02
C LEU A 66 4.68 1.08 -11.79
N PHE A 67 5.14 0.71 -12.99
CA PHE A 67 4.53 -0.36 -13.79
C PHE A 67 4.57 -1.69 -13.01
N PHE A 68 5.76 -2.06 -12.53
CA PHE A 68 5.91 -3.29 -11.73
C PHE A 68 5.02 -3.24 -10.48
N ARG A 69 4.96 -2.08 -9.82
CA ARG A 69 4.10 -1.82 -8.64
C ARG A 69 2.62 -2.05 -8.96
N GLY A 70 2.14 -1.53 -10.07
CA GLY A 70 0.74 -1.69 -10.49
C GLY A 70 0.45 -3.11 -10.98
N PHE A 71 1.25 -3.60 -11.92
CA PHE A 71 1.03 -4.88 -12.60
C PHE A 71 1.06 -6.07 -11.62
N PHE A 72 2.12 -6.20 -10.83
CA PHE A 72 2.22 -7.30 -9.86
C PHE A 72 1.27 -7.14 -8.68
N GLY A 73 0.91 -5.90 -8.33
CA GLY A 73 -0.18 -5.64 -7.39
C GLY A 73 -1.52 -6.18 -7.90
N MET A 74 -1.81 -5.97 -9.19
CA MET A 74 -3.02 -6.48 -9.84
C MET A 74 -3.02 -8.02 -9.90
N VAL A 75 -1.87 -8.64 -10.21
CA VAL A 75 -1.71 -10.11 -10.21
C VAL A 75 -2.09 -10.70 -8.85
N ILE A 76 -1.64 -10.08 -7.75
CA ILE A 76 -1.98 -10.52 -6.39
C ILE A 76 -3.51 -10.57 -6.20
N TYR A 77 -4.22 -9.54 -6.67
CA TYR A 77 -5.69 -9.50 -6.51
C TYR A 77 -6.37 -10.64 -7.27
N PHE A 78 -5.89 -11.01 -8.46
CA PHE A 78 -6.42 -12.15 -9.22
C PHE A 78 -6.25 -13.48 -8.50
N PHE A 79 -5.20 -13.61 -7.66
CA PHE A 79 -4.99 -14.82 -6.86
C PHE A 79 -5.87 -14.88 -5.62
N PHE A 80 -6.12 -13.73 -4.97
CA PHE A 80 -6.83 -13.69 -3.69
C PHE A 80 -8.34 -13.49 -3.83
N ILE A 81 -8.82 -12.97 -4.98
CA ILE A 81 -10.23 -12.65 -5.17
C ILE A 81 -10.92 -13.78 -5.94
N PRO A 82 -12.05 -14.31 -5.44
CA PRO A 82 -12.82 -15.33 -6.15
C PRO A 82 -13.25 -14.85 -7.55
N ARG A 83 -13.11 -15.71 -8.53
CA ARG A 83 -13.39 -15.42 -9.95
C ARG A 83 -14.82 -14.93 -10.20
N ASP A 84 -15.78 -15.40 -9.41
CA ASP A 84 -17.19 -15.00 -9.53
C ASP A 84 -17.39 -13.52 -9.20
N ARG A 85 -16.59 -12.98 -8.30
CA ARG A 85 -16.62 -11.54 -7.93
C ARG A 85 -15.95 -10.67 -9.00
N LEU A 86 -14.97 -11.21 -9.74
CA LEU A 86 -14.24 -10.47 -10.75
C LEU A 86 -15.09 -10.13 -11.99
N LYS A 87 -16.20 -10.83 -12.23
CA LYS A 87 -17.10 -10.57 -13.38
C LYS A 87 -17.68 -9.16 -13.38
N ASN A 88 -17.81 -8.55 -12.22
CA ASN A 88 -18.38 -7.20 -12.05
C ASN A 88 -17.34 -6.15 -11.67
N PHE A 89 -16.07 -6.35 -12.03
CA PHE A 89 -14.98 -5.46 -11.63
C PHE A 89 -15.09 -4.02 -12.17
N TYR A 90 -15.79 -3.86 -13.30
CA TYR A 90 -15.98 -2.55 -13.94
C TYR A 90 -17.19 -1.77 -13.42
N TYR A 91 -18.04 -2.41 -12.61
CA TYR A 91 -19.26 -1.77 -12.14
C TYR A 91 -18.98 -1.00 -10.85
N THR A 92 -18.98 0.33 -10.96
CA THR A 92 -18.83 1.23 -9.81
C THR A 92 -20.05 2.15 -9.70
N LYS A 93 -20.49 2.39 -8.48
CA LYS A 93 -21.60 3.31 -8.17
C LYS A 93 -21.15 4.77 -8.14
N ARG A 94 -19.84 5.04 -7.95
CA ARG A 94 -19.29 6.39 -7.75
C ARG A 94 -18.02 6.59 -8.61
N PRO A 95 -18.15 6.61 -9.96
CA PRO A 95 -16.96 6.66 -10.83
C PRO A 95 -16.10 7.91 -10.63
N GLY A 96 -16.72 9.07 -10.36
CA GLY A 96 -15.98 10.32 -10.11
C GLY A 96 -15.09 10.23 -8.87
N LEU A 97 -15.59 9.62 -7.78
CA LEU A 97 -14.81 9.47 -6.56
C LEU A 97 -13.67 8.46 -6.75
N HIS A 98 -13.91 7.37 -7.51
CA HIS A 98 -12.86 6.42 -7.92
C HIS A 98 -11.75 7.11 -8.71
N PHE A 99 -12.12 7.91 -9.69
CA PHE A 99 -11.18 8.66 -10.52
C PHE A 99 -10.32 9.59 -9.68
N LEU A 100 -10.94 10.41 -8.83
CA LEU A 100 -10.24 11.34 -7.94
C LEU A 100 -9.31 10.59 -6.97
N ARG A 101 -9.80 9.48 -6.38
CA ARG A 101 -8.99 8.63 -5.50
C ARG A 101 -7.76 8.08 -6.24
N CYS A 102 -7.95 7.61 -7.46
CA CYS A 102 -6.85 7.02 -8.24
C CYS A 102 -5.82 8.06 -8.67
N ILE A 103 -6.25 9.24 -9.11
CA ILE A 103 -5.33 10.34 -9.47
C ILE A 103 -4.57 10.82 -8.24
N SER A 104 -5.26 11.09 -7.13
CA SER A 104 -4.62 11.53 -5.89
C SER A 104 -3.62 10.49 -5.39
N GLY A 105 -3.99 9.21 -5.46
CA GLY A 105 -3.11 8.10 -5.09
C GLY A 105 -1.90 7.96 -6.02
N LEU A 106 -2.09 8.19 -7.32
CA LEU A 106 -0.98 8.16 -8.30
C LEU A 106 0.00 9.31 -8.05
N ILE A 107 -0.51 10.52 -7.83
CA ILE A 107 0.32 11.70 -7.50
C ILE A 107 1.09 11.44 -6.19
N ALA A 108 0.41 10.94 -5.16
CA ALA A 108 1.03 10.60 -3.89
C ALA A 108 2.14 9.54 -4.07
N LEU A 109 1.87 8.49 -4.85
CA LEU A 109 2.82 7.41 -5.09
C LEU A 109 4.05 7.89 -5.87
N ILE A 110 3.86 8.72 -6.89
CA ILE A 110 4.97 9.34 -7.63
C ILE A 110 5.80 10.20 -6.68
N ALA A 111 5.13 11.02 -5.87
CA ALA A 111 5.79 11.93 -4.94
C ALA A 111 6.64 11.16 -3.92
N ILE A 112 6.09 10.13 -3.27
CA ILE A 112 6.86 9.35 -2.27
C ILE A 112 8.05 8.63 -2.93
N PHE A 113 7.88 8.10 -4.15
CA PHE A 113 8.98 7.41 -4.85
C PHE A 113 10.10 8.39 -5.25
N ILE A 114 9.76 9.62 -5.67
CA ILE A 114 10.76 10.68 -5.93
C ILE A 114 11.48 11.05 -4.60
N ALA A 115 10.73 11.17 -3.52
CA ALA A 115 11.29 11.48 -2.19
C ALA A 115 12.28 10.38 -1.75
N LEU A 116 11.89 9.11 -1.86
CA LEU A 116 12.72 7.96 -1.45
C LEU A 116 14.04 7.89 -2.22
N ARG A 117 14.04 8.33 -3.48
CA ARG A 117 15.26 8.34 -4.31
C ARG A 117 16.22 9.45 -3.92
N ASN A 118 15.70 10.60 -3.51
CA ASN A 118 16.49 11.82 -3.34
C ASN A 118 16.78 12.19 -1.89
N LEU A 119 16.07 11.58 -0.94
CA LEU A 119 16.21 11.86 0.50
C LEU A 119 16.53 10.58 1.28
N PRO A 120 17.12 10.69 2.47
CA PRO A 120 17.27 9.53 3.35
C PRO A 120 15.90 8.93 3.70
N LEU A 121 15.83 7.60 3.75
CA LEU A 121 14.60 6.88 4.06
C LEU A 121 13.98 7.35 5.38
N ALA A 122 14.80 7.51 6.41
CA ALA A 122 14.35 7.97 7.73
C ALA A 122 13.66 9.34 7.65
N THR A 123 14.21 10.28 6.90
CA THR A 123 13.64 11.62 6.70
C THR A 123 12.27 11.53 6.00
N VAL A 124 12.18 10.74 4.92
CA VAL A 124 10.93 10.57 4.15
C VAL A 124 9.85 9.99 5.04
N VAL A 125 10.16 8.91 5.78
CA VAL A 125 9.22 8.23 6.68
C VAL A 125 8.79 9.18 7.81
N SER A 126 9.73 9.93 8.41
CA SER A 126 9.40 10.89 9.48
C SER A 126 8.40 11.94 9.00
N ILE A 127 8.63 12.55 7.84
CA ILE A 127 7.71 13.54 7.28
C ILE A 127 6.35 12.89 6.94
N SER A 128 6.36 11.65 6.47
CA SER A 128 5.14 10.91 6.12
C SER A 128 4.21 10.71 7.33
N PHE A 129 4.74 10.68 8.54
CA PHE A 129 3.93 10.66 9.77
C PHE A 129 3.10 11.95 9.96
N ALA A 130 3.30 12.98 9.16
CA ALA A 130 2.40 14.14 9.13
C ALA A 130 1.05 13.83 8.45
N ALA A 131 0.91 12.72 7.71
CA ALA A 131 -0.32 12.39 6.99
C ALA A 131 -1.58 12.36 7.90
N PRO A 132 -1.56 11.81 9.14
CA PRO A 132 -2.72 11.87 10.03
C PRO A 132 -3.19 13.31 10.33
N ILE A 133 -2.28 14.28 10.33
CA ILE A 133 -2.62 15.70 10.54
C ILE A 133 -3.53 16.16 9.39
N PHE A 134 -3.08 15.95 8.14
CA PHE A 134 -3.83 16.32 6.94
C PHE A 134 -5.14 15.51 6.83
N THR A 135 -5.11 14.23 7.22
CA THR A 135 -6.31 13.39 7.26
C THR A 135 -7.35 13.98 8.22
N THR A 136 -6.93 14.44 9.39
CA THR A 136 -7.81 15.08 10.38
C THR A 136 -8.40 16.38 9.82
N ILE A 137 -7.56 17.20 9.18
CA ILE A 137 -8.00 18.45 8.55
C ILE A 137 -9.04 18.14 7.45
N PHE A 138 -8.71 17.22 6.53
CA PHE A 138 -9.61 16.84 5.44
C PHE A 138 -10.93 16.22 5.94
N SER A 139 -10.92 15.48 7.06
CA SER A 139 -12.14 14.89 7.61
C SER A 139 -13.12 15.96 8.07
N ILE A 140 -12.64 17.10 8.57
CA ILE A 140 -13.48 18.24 8.95
C ILE A 140 -14.17 18.81 7.70
N PHE A 141 -13.40 19.09 6.63
CA PHE A 141 -13.91 19.74 5.44
C PHE A 141 -14.72 18.81 4.54
N LEU A 142 -14.28 17.58 4.33
CA LEU A 142 -14.88 16.64 3.36
C LEU A 142 -15.96 15.75 3.96
N LEU A 143 -15.88 15.45 5.27
CA LEU A 143 -16.85 14.60 5.96
C LEU A 143 -17.71 15.37 6.95
N SER A 144 -17.44 16.66 7.15
CA SER A 144 -18.11 17.53 8.14
C SER A 144 -18.05 16.93 9.56
N GLU A 145 -16.96 16.22 9.88
CA GLU A 145 -16.75 15.60 11.19
C GLU A 145 -16.35 16.65 12.23
N LYS A 146 -16.93 16.57 13.42
CA LYS A 146 -16.49 17.38 14.56
C LYS A 146 -15.32 16.68 15.23
N VAL A 147 -14.12 17.25 15.12
CA VAL A 147 -12.91 16.70 15.70
C VAL A 147 -12.75 17.26 17.12
N GLY A 148 -12.75 16.37 18.11
CA GLY A 148 -12.59 16.73 19.51
C GLY A 148 -11.16 17.20 19.84
N LEU A 149 -11.05 17.97 20.92
CA LEU A 149 -9.78 18.55 21.38
C LEU A 149 -8.68 17.49 21.58
N TYR A 150 -9.03 16.32 22.11
CA TYR A 150 -8.06 15.23 22.32
C TYR A 150 -7.36 14.80 21.04
N ARG A 151 -8.10 14.75 19.91
CA ARG A 151 -7.52 14.38 18.62
C ARG A 151 -6.57 15.47 18.12
N TRP A 152 -6.90 16.75 18.32
CA TRP A 152 -6.01 17.86 17.99
C TRP A 152 -4.73 17.84 18.82
N LEU A 153 -4.83 17.58 20.14
CA LEU A 153 -3.67 17.46 21.02
C LEU A 153 -2.76 16.32 20.58
N ALA A 154 -3.34 15.14 20.25
CA ALA A 154 -2.56 14.00 19.77
C ALA A 154 -1.83 14.34 18.45
N VAL A 155 -2.49 15.04 17.53
CA VAL A 155 -1.90 15.51 16.28
C VAL A 155 -0.74 16.48 16.53
N LEU A 156 -0.89 17.42 17.45
CA LEU A 156 0.15 18.40 17.80
C LEU A 156 1.36 17.71 18.43
N ILE A 157 1.13 16.80 19.39
CA ILE A 157 2.21 16.03 20.03
C ILE A 157 2.97 15.20 19.00
N GLY A 158 2.25 14.53 18.10
CA GLY A 158 2.85 13.77 17.00
C GLY A 158 3.69 14.63 16.08
N PHE A 159 3.20 15.83 15.75
CA PHE A 159 3.91 16.79 14.90
C PHE A 159 5.23 17.28 15.57
N ILE A 160 5.16 17.59 16.85
CA ILE A 160 6.37 17.96 17.62
C ILE A 160 7.38 16.81 17.60
N GLY A 161 6.91 15.56 17.77
CA GLY A 161 7.77 14.37 17.68
C GLY A 161 8.46 14.26 16.32
N ILE A 162 7.73 14.51 15.22
CA ILE A 162 8.28 14.51 13.85
C ILE A 162 9.39 15.58 13.73
N LEU A 163 9.14 16.80 14.23
CA LEU A 163 10.12 17.88 14.17
C LEU A 163 11.40 17.53 14.92
N ILE A 164 11.28 16.87 16.07
CA ILE A 164 12.45 16.44 16.86
C ILE A 164 13.25 15.37 16.09
N ILE A 165 12.57 14.36 15.52
CA ILE A 165 13.22 13.26 14.81
C ILE A 165 13.88 13.74 13.50
N THR A 166 13.19 14.64 12.78
CA THR A 166 13.67 15.08 11.46
C THR A 166 14.88 16.01 11.58
N GLU A 167 15.06 16.64 12.74
CA GLU A 167 16.11 17.65 12.97
C GLU A 167 16.27 18.53 11.73
N PRO A 168 15.24 19.33 11.35
CA PRO A 168 15.33 20.10 10.11
C PRO A 168 16.46 21.11 10.26
N GLY A 169 17.67 20.67 9.90
CA GLY A 169 18.81 21.56 9.77
C GLY A 169 18.44 22.57 8.69
N LEU A 170 18.15 23.80 9.08
CA LEU A 170 17.74 24.87 8.18
C LEU A 170 18.81 25.20 7.12
N THR A 171 19.98 24.60 7.26
CA THR A 171 21.14 24.88 6.43
C THR A 171 21.09 24.26 5.03
N ASN A 172 20.26 23.21 4.79
CA ASN A 172 20.22 22.52 3.51
C ASN A 172 18.78 22.15 3.11
N LEU A 173 17.92 23.16 2.98
CA LEU A 173 16.57 22.95 2.44
C LEU A 173 16.65 22.55 0.96
N ASN A 174 16.53 21.26 0.72
CA ASN A 174 16.49 20.70 -0.64
C ASN A 174 15.06 20.74 -1.15
N ILE A 175 14.87 21.11 -2.42
CA ILE A 175 13.55 21.14 -3.08
C ILE A 175 12.80 19.80 -2.93
N TYR A 176 13.52 18.70 -2.78
CA TYR A 176 12.93 17.37 -2.64
C TYR A 176 12.08 17.18 -1.37
N PHE A 177 12.21 18.05 -0.35
CA PHE A 177 11.35 18.01 0.84
C PHE A 177 9.87 18.27 0.55
N ILE A 178 9.55 18.88 -0.59
CA ILE A 178 8.17 19.11 -1.00
C ILE A 178 7.43 17.80 -1.31
N PHE A 179 8.14 16.78 -1.79
CA PHE A 179 7.51 15.54 -2.24
C PHE A 179 6.88 14.71 -1.11
N PRO A 180 7.49 14.51 0.06
CA PRO A 180 6.80 13.86 1.18
C PRO A 180 5.56 14.64 1.65
N ILE A 181 5.56 15.98 1.52
CA ILE A 181 4.38 16.81 1.87
C ILE A 181 3.25 16.55 0.86
N ILE A 182 3.57 16.54 -0.45
CA ILE A 182 2.61 16.19 -1.51
C ILE A 182 2.05 14.78 -1.27
N PHE A 183 2.91 13.84 -0.90
CA PHE A 183 2.50 12.47 -0.52
C PHE A 183 1.51 12.48 0.64
N CYS A 184 1.80 13.24 1.72
CA CYS A 184 0.90 13.35 2.88
C CYS A 184 -0.48 13.89 2.51
N LEU A 185 -0.53 14.93 1.68
CA LEU A 185 -1.79 15.52 1.20
C LEU A 185 -2.57 14.50 0.35
N GLY A 186 -1.91 13.87 -0.61
CA GLY A 186 -2.51 12.87 -1.47
C GLY A 186 -2.99 11.64 -0.69
N LEU A 187 -2.17 11.12 0.21
CA LEU A 187 -2.51 9.97 1.06
C LEU A 187 -3.71 10.28 1.96
N SER A 188 -3.76 11.48 2.52
CA SER A 188 -4.86 11.93 3.38
C SER A 188 -6.18 11.99 2.61
N TYR A 189 -6.15 12.51 1.39
CA TYR A 189 -7.33 12.51 0.51
C TYR A 189 -7.74 11.07 0.15
N VAL A 190 -6.76 10.22 -0.20
CA VAL A 190 -6.99 8.79 -0.52
C VAL A 190 -7.67 8.08 0.66
N ALA A 191 -7.21 8.30 1.89
CA ALA A 191 -7.80 7.68 3.09
C ALA A 191 -9.29 8.04 3.23
N ILE A 192 -9.63 9.32 3.03
CA ILE A 192 -11.02 9.79 3.08
C ILE A 192 -11.85 9.20 1.93
N ALA A 193 -11.29 9.20 0.72
CA ALA A 193 -11.97 8.64 -0.45
C ALA A 193 -12.23 7.14 -0.30
N ILE A 194 -11.26 6.38 0.23
CA ILE A 194 -11.45 4.94 0.52
C ILE A 194 -12.56 4.75 1.56
N ARG A 195 -12.57 5.55 2.63
CA ARG A 195 -13.61 5.49 3.66
C ARG A 195 -15.01 5.74 3.07
N GLN A 196 -15.13 6.69 2.14
CA GLN A 196 -16.40 6.97 1.45
C GLN A 196 -16.78 5.86 0.46
N LEU A 197 -15.81 5.32 -0.29
CA LEU A 197 -16.04 4.26 -1.27
C LEU A 197 -16.38 2.92 -0.61
N SER A 198 -15.73 2.61 0.52
CA SER A 198 -15.94 1.33 1.23
C SER A 198 -17.37 1.17 1.77
N THR A 199 -18.18 2.24 1.81
CA THR A 199 -19.61 2.14 2.16
C THR A 199 -20.44 1.53 1.05
N THR A 200 -19.97 1.58 -0.20
CA THR A 200 -20.73 1.13 -1.38
C THR A 200 -20.03 0.04 -2.17
N GLU A 201 -18.73 -0.12 -1.99
CA GLU A 201 -17.90 -1.00 -2.80
C GLU A 201 -16.87 -1.75 -1.94
N PRO A 202 -16.55 -2.99 -2.32
CA PRO A 202 -15.55 -3.75 -1.56
C PRO A 202 -14.13 -3.19 -1.77
N VAL A 203 -13.31 -3.27 -0.76
CA VAL A 203 -11.94 -2.73 -0.74
C VAL A 203 -11.08 -3.30 -1.90
N TRP A 204 -11.25 -4.60 -2.20
CA TRP A 204 -10.49 -5.22 -3.30
C TRP A 204 -10.74 -4.53 -4.65
N LEU A 205 -11.98 -4.07 -4.90
CA LEU A 205 -12.34 -3.37 -6.15
C LEU A 205 -11.66 -2.00 -6.22
N ILE A 206 -11.63 -1.28 -5.10
CA ILE A 206 -10.95 0.02 -4.97
C ILE A 206 -9.45 -0.14 -5.25
N SER A 207 -8.84 -1.18 -4.69
CA SER A 207 -7.41 -1.47 -4.83
C SER A 207 -7.06 -1.97 -6.24
N LEU A 208 -7.91 -2.81 -6.83
CA LEU A 208 -7.75 -3.31 -8.21
C LEU A 208 -7.78 -2.16 -9.22
N ASN A 209 -8.76 -1.27 -9.12
CA ASN A 209 -8.88 -0.09 -10.00
C ASN A 209 -7.65 0.81 -9.89
N PHE A 210 -7.15 1.01 -8.67
CA PHE A 210 -5.93 1.80 -8.45
C PHE A 210 -4.71 1.16 -9.12
N SER A 211 -4.51 -0.14 -8.94
CA SER A 211 -3.39 -0.86 -9.56
C SER A 211 -3.50 -0.86 -11.09
N ALA A 212 -4.71 -0.99 -11.62
CA ALA A 212 -4.95 -0.91 -13.07
C ALA A 212 -4.58 0.47 -13.62
N ILE A 213 -4.98 1.54 -12.94
CA ILE A 213 -4.67 2.92 -13.36
C ILE A 213 -3.16 3.21 -13.26
N ILE A 214 -2.49 2.74 -12.20
CA ILE A 214 -1.02 2.86 -12.09
C ILE A 214 -0.36 2.15 -13.28
N THR A 215 -0.75 0.91 -13.55
CA THR A 215 -0.18 0.11 -14.65
C THR A 215 -0.39 0.82 -15.99
N LEU A 216 -1.61 1.31 -16.23
CA LEU A 216 -1.96 2.00 -17.48
C LEU A 216 -1.17 3.32 -17.62
N ALA A 217 -1.13 4.12 -16.57
CA ALA A 217 -0.37 5.39 -16.58
C ALA A 217 1.13 5.15 -16.81
N SER A 218 1.67 4.12 -16.17
CA SER A 218 3.10 3.77 -16.29
C SER A 218 3.43 3.20 -17.66
N PHE A 219 2.49 2.54 -18.33
CA PHE A 219 2.68 2.01 -19.67
C PHE A 219 3.08 3.11 -20.67
N PHE A 220 2.53 4.31 -20.51
CA PHE A 220 2.87 5.46 -21.35
C PHE A 220 4.29 5.97 -21.13
N THR A 221 5.00 5.47 -20.12
CA THR A 221 6.41 5.85 -19.88
C THR A 221 7.40 4.93 -20.56
N ILE A 222 6.96 3.88 -21.27
CA ILE A 222 7.87 2.96 -22.01
C ILE A 222 8.81 3.70 -22.97
N PRO A 223 8.35 4.68 -23.77
CA PRO A 223 9.25 5.38 -24.68
C PRO A 223 10.36 6.20 -24.01
N TYR A 224 10.25 6.41 -22.71
CA TYR A 224 11.20 7.24 -21.95
C TYR A 224 12.39 6.43 -21.38
N GLY A 225 12.77 5.36 -22.07
CA GLY A 225 14.05 4.67 -21.83
C GLY A 225 13.98 3.60 -20.72
N TRP A 226 13.03 2.70 -20.80
CA TRP A 226 13.00 1.53 -19.89
C TRP A 226 14.24 0.66 -20.11
N ILE A 227 14.76 0.10 -19.03
CA ILE A 227 15.94 -0.74 -18.98
C ILE A 227 15.51 -2.17 -18.74
N MET A 228 15.99 -3.12 -19.54
CA MET A 228 15.69 -4.54 -19.30
C MET A 228 16.36 -4.97 -17.99
N PRO A 229 15.56 -5.37 -16.99
CA PRO A 229 16.13 -5.81 -15.72
C PRO A 229 16.79 -7.17 -15.85
N ASP A 230 17.90 -7.37 -15.17
CA ASP A 230 18.47 -8.69 -14.94
C ASP A 230 17.48 -9.53 -14.08
N LEU A 231 17.67 -10.85 -14.04
CA LEU A 231 16.78 -11.76 -13.30
C LEU A 231 16.62 -11.35 -11.82
N LYS A 232 17.71 -10.96 -11.18
CA LYS A 232 17.71 -10.48 -9.79
C LYS A 232 16.85 -9.23 -9.63
N ASP A 233 17.05 -8.25 -10.49
CA ASP A 233 16.35 -6.97 -10.45
C ASP A 233 14.87 -7.13 -10.87
N PHE A 234 14.58 -8.04 -11.79
CA PHE A 234 13.21 -8.40 -12.15
C PHE A 234 12.44 -8.91 -10.93
N ILE A 235 13.08 -9.78 -10.13
CA ILE A 235 12.47 -10.28 -8.88
C ILE A 235 12.26 -9.13 -7.89
N LEU A 236 13.27 -8.28 -7.70
CA LEU A 236 13.15 -7.12 -6.78
C LEU A 236 12.01 -6.18 -7.20
N LEU A 237 11.94 -5.82 -8.49
CA LEU A 237 10.89 -4.96 -9.01
C LEU A 237 9.51 -5.61 -8.86
N SER A 238 9.41 -6.92 -9.09
CA SER A 238 8.16 -7.68 -8.92
C SER A 238 7.70 -7.67 -7.46
N LEU A 239 8.64 -7.79 -6.52
CA LEU A 239 8.37 -7.73 -5.07
C LEU A 239 7.78 -6.36 -4.66
N ILE A 240 8.14 -5.26 -5.32
CA ILE A 240 7.51 -3.94 -5.09
C ILE A 240 5.99 -4.04 -5.31
N GLY A 241 5.60 -4.70 -6.43
CA GLY A 241 4.18 -4.90 -6.74
C GLY A 241 3.48 -5.86 -5.79
N VAL A 242 4.16 -6.96 -5.44
CA VAL A 242 3.62 -7.96 -4.50
C VAL A 242 3.36 -7.32 -3.12
N PHE A 243 4.37 -6.69 -2.54
CA PHE A 243 4.24 -6.05 -1.23
C PHE A 243 3.22 -4.90 -1.25
N GLY A 244 3.25 -4.08 -2.31
CA GLY A 244 2.28 -3.00 -2.46
C GLY A 244 0.85 -3.50 -2.69
N GLY A 245 0.68 -4.62 -3.39
CA GLY A 245 -0.63 -5.27 -3.58
C GLY A 245 -1.19 -5.83 -2.28
N VAL A 246 -0.38 -6.57 -1.54
CA VAL A 246 -0.73 -7.11 -0.22
C VAL A 246 -1.08 -5.97 0.74
N ALA A 247 -0.24 -4.95 0.80
CA ALA A 247 -0.46 -3.80 1.69
C ALA A 247 -1.79 -3.10 1.42
N ASN A 248 -2.12 -2.85 0.15
CA ASN A 248 -3.38 -2.20 -0.24
C ASN A 248 -4.62 -3.08 -0.03
N LEU A 249 -4.47 -4.40 -0.01
CA LEU A 249 -5.60 -5.31 0.20
C LEU A 249 -6.04 -5.33 1.67
N TRP A 250 -5.09 -5.15 2.59
CA TRP A 250 -5.29 -5.21 4.03
C TRP A 250 -5.21 -3.88 4.78
N UNK A 251 -4.88 -3.03 4.01
CA UNK A 251 -4.76 -1.76 4.55
C UNK A 251 -5.99 -1.05 4.72
#